data_a66721550772c92a93200ab43869d858
#
_entry.id   a66721550772c92a93200ab43869d858
#
_cell.length_a   1.000
_cell.length_b   1.000
_cell.length_c   1.000
_cell.angle_alpha   90.00
_cell.angle_beta   90.00
_cell.angle_gamma   90.00
#
_symmetry.space_group_name_H-M   'P 1'
#
loop_
_entity.id
_entity.type
_entity.pdbx_description
1 polymer ?
#
loop_
_entity_poly.entity_id
_entity_poly.type
_entity_poly.pdbx_seq_one_letter_code
_entity_poly.pdbx_strand_id
1 'polypeptide(L)'
;MRGFRRHRPAQATTVEHLAGTERTSSGQANSPSDPRAAMRRIAAEAVILQDEAEAVVRGAQAREGLGFLAPRGGPLVRRFFGLRDLMPKACEDPGDEKLRRQLDAILHHHALAVWVALDLLACEWRSEKIGHQLDALNGLGEPAAQLDQLYAELAQRSSADDWAAIRASAS
;
A
#
# COMPACT_ATOMS: atom_id res chain seq x y z
N MET A 1 -25.39 -24.02 -47.45
CA MET A 1 -26.74 -23.70 -47.96
C MET A 1 -27.58 -23.19 -46.82
N ARG A 2 -28.33 -22.06 -47.05
CA ARG A 2 -29.31 -21.33 -46.22
C ARG A 2 -28.61 -20.54 -45.07
N GLY A 3 -28.54 -19.21 -45.00
CA GLY A 3 -29.27 -18.14 -45.71
C GLY A 3 -30.48 -17.70 -44.91
N PHE A 4 -30.33 -16.68 -43.97
CA PHE A 4 -31.44 -15.84 -43.51
C PHE A 4 -30.84 -14.53 -42.99
N ARG A 5 -30.89 -13.52 -43.72
CA ARG A 5 -31.71 -12.29 -43.95
C ARG A 5 -32.06 -11.54 -42.66
N ARG A 6 -31.44 -10.40 -42.63
CA ARG A 6 -31.85 -9.03 -42.24
C ARG A 6 -33.28 -8.83 -41.73
N HIS A 7 -33.39 -8.10 -40.60
CA HIS A 7 -34.40 -7.05 -40.50
C HIS A 7 -33.90 -5.93 -39.55
N ARG A 8 -33.78 -4.76 -40.12
CA ARG A 8 -33.82 -3.45 -39.44
C ARG A 8 -35.30 -3.00 -39.54
N PRO A 9 -35.80 -2.26 -38.54
CA PRO A 9 -36.24 -0.92 -38.89
C PRO A 9 -35.70 0.19 -37.98
N ALA A 10 -35.46 1.30 -38.62
CA ALA A 10 -35.24 2.60 -38.03
C ALA A 10 -36.59 3.16 -37.54
N GLN A 11 -36.58 3.83 -36.41
CA GLN A 11 -37.53 4.92 -36.14
C GLN A 11 -36.81 6.04 -35.42
N ALA A 12 -36.75 7.14 -36.07
CA ALA A 12 -36.44 8.47 -35.54
C ALA A 12 -37.63 9.03 -34.77
N THR A 13 -37.42 9.64 -33.66
CA THR A 13 -38.33 10.66 -33.08
C THR A 13 -37.48 11.62 -32.24
N THR A 14 -37.11 12.72 -32.78
CA THR A 14 -37.39 14.13 -32.49
C THR A 14 -37.41 14.54 -31.01
N VAL A 15 -36.37 15.27 -30.65
CA VAL A 15 -36.28 16.56 -29.92
C VAL A 15 -37.34 16.83 -28.85
N GLU A 16 -36.87 16.96 -27.61
CA GLU A 16 -37.32 18.06 -26.78
C GLU A 16 -36.16 18.61 -25.94
N HIS A 17 -35.95 19.86 -26.17
CA HIS A 17 -35.04 20.83 -25.58
C HIS A 17 -35.57 21.18 -24.19
N LEU A 18 -34.86 20.81 -23.13
CA LEU A 18 -35.05 21.46 -21.83
C LEU A 18 -33.67 21.95 -21.35
N ALA A 19 -33.61 23.26 -21.45
CA ALA A 19 -32.54 24.08 -20.88
C ALA A 19 -32.46 23.95 -19.37
N GLY A 20 -31.26 24.06 -18.88
CA GLY A 20 -31.01 24.63 -17.58
C GLY A 20 -30.77 23.64 -16.45
N THR A 21 -29.52 23.28 -16.25
CA THR A 21 -28.88 23.53 -14.95
C THR A 21 -27.40 23.29 -15.18
N GLU A 22 -26.67 24.35 -15.45
CA GLU A 22 -25.22 24.40 -15.26
C GLU A 22 -24.95 24.10 -13.79
N ARG A 23 -24.76 22.82 -13.46
CA ARG A 23 -23.98 22.47 -12.28
C ARG A 23 -22.54 22.78 -12.61
N THR A 24 -22.15 23.99 -12.25
CA THR A 24 -20.76 24.32 -11.97
C THR A 24 -20.22 23.25 -11.05
N SER A 25 -19.70 22.20 -11.66
CA SER A 25 -18.79 21.28 -11.00
C SER A 25 -17.58 22.11 -10.65
N SER A 26 -17.63 22.71 -9.45
CA SER A 26 -16.51 23.39 -8.82
C SER A 26 -15.34 22.43 -8.96
N GLY A 27 -14.41 22.80 -9.85
CA GLY A 27 -13.14 22.10 -9.99
C GLY A 27 -12.53 22.02 -8.59
N GLN A 28 -12.57 20.84 -8.03
CA GLN A 28 -11.74 20.50 -6.91
C GLN A 28 -10.32 20.55 -7.48
N ALA A 29 -9.77 21.76 -7.44
CA ALA A 29 -8.36 21.98 -7.72
C ALA A 29 -7.62 20.90 -6.94
N ASN A 30 -6.86 20.08 -7.64
CA ASN A 30 -5.88 19.18 -7.05
C ASN A 30 -4.94 20.05 -6.20
N SER A 31 -5.33 20.30 -4.96
CA SER A 31 -4.40 20.76 -3.95
C SER A 31 -3.27 19.75 -3.97
N PRO A 32 -2.00 20.16 -4.08
CA PRO A 32 -0.87 19.26 -4.01
C PRO A 32 -1.10 18.40 -2.78
N SER A 33 -1.30 17.08 -2.99
CA SER A 33 -1.68 16.17 -1.92
C SER A 33 -0.60 16.28 -0.87
N ASP A 34 -0.96 16.71 0.34
CA ASP A 34 -0.03 16.87 1.46
C ASP A 34 0.83 15.61 1.59
N PRO A 35 2.17 15.71 1.41
CA PRO A 35 3.07 14.55 1.47
C PRO A 35 2.95 13.79 2.79
N ARG A 36 2.71 14.49 3.91
CA ARG A 36 2.54 13.87 5.24
C ARG A 36 1.25 13.06 5.30
N ALA A 37 0.14 13.61 4.80
CA ALA A 37 -1.12 12.88 4.74
C ALA A 37 -1.02 11.63 3.85
N ALA A 38 -0.25 11.70 2.75
CA ALA A 38 0.03 10.55 1.91
C ALA A 38 0.86 9.49 2.67
N MET A 39 1.97 9.88 3.30
CA MET A 39 2.81 8.98 4.10
C MET A 39 2.05 8.34 5.26
N ARG A 40 1.20 9.11 5.96
CA ARG A 40 0.37 8.58 7.05
C ARG A 40 -0.58 7.49 6.57
N ARG A 41 -1.24 7.69 5.43
CA ARG A 41 -2.14 6.66 4.85
C ARG A 41 -1.36 5.40 4.47
N ILE A 42 -0.19 5.56 3.87
CA ILE A 42 0.69 4.45 3.49
C ILE A 42 1.15 3.68 4.73
N ALA A 43 1.61 4.40 5.77
CA ALA A 43 2.03 3.78 7.02
C ALA A 43 0.89 3.04 7.72
N ALA A 44 -0.32 3.64 7.78
CA ALA A 44 -1.51 2.99 8.34
C ALA A 44 -1.84 1.67 7.63
N GLU A 45 -1.79 1.66 6.31
CA GLU A 45 -2.04 0.45 5.53
C GLU A 45 -0.93 -0.60 5.75
N ALA A 46 0.32 -0.17 5.83
CA ALA A 46 1.44 -1.06 6.11
C ALA A 46 1.32 -1.72 7.50
N VAL A 47 0.90 -0.98 8.53
CA VAL A 47 0.63 -1.52 9.88
C VAL A 47 -0.45 -2.61 9.83
N ILE A 48 -1.52 -2.40 9.07
CA ILE A 48 -2.58 -3.41 8.91
C ILE A 48 -2.06 -4.71 8.27
N LEU A 49 -1.11 -4.61 7.34
CA LEU A 49 -0.52 -5.76 6.64
C LEU A 49 0.56 -6.48 7.46
N GLN A 50 1.06 -5.85 8.52
CA GLN A 50 2.23 -6.31 9.28
C GLN A 50 2.00 -7.65 9.96
N ASP A 51 0.86 -7.85 10.63
CA ASP A 51 0.54 -9.09 11.34
C ASP A 51 0.50 -10.28 10.38
N GLU A 52 -0.07 -10.11 9.21
CA GLU A 52 -0.14 -11.17 8.21
C GLU A 52 1.26 -11.45 7.61
N ALA A 53 2.07 -10.43 7.40
CA ALA A 53 3.44 -10.58 6.93
C ALA A 53 4.31 -11.31 7.96
N GLU A 54 4.19 -10.95 9.24
CA GLU A 54 4.84 -11.65 10.34
C GLU A 54 4.42 -13.13 10.40
N ALA A 55 3.11 -13.40 10.27
CA ALA A 55 2.59 -14.76 10.26
C ALA A 55 3.17 -15.59 9.11
N VAL A 56 3.32 -15.01 7.91
CA VAL A 56 3.92 -15.71 6.77
C VAL A 56 5.39 -16.02 7.00
N VAL A 57 6.18 -15.08 7.54
CA VAL A 57 7.60 -15.29 7.82
C VAL A 57 7.79 -16.36 8.90
N ARG A 58 6.99 -16.33 9.99
CA ARG A 58 7.03 -17.35 11.06
C ARG A 58 6.54 -18.71 10.57
N GLY A 59 5.51 -18.73 9.71
CA GLY A 59 5.04 -19.97 9.10
C GLY A 59 6.12 -20.62 8.23
N ALA A 60 6.90 -19.81 7.48
CA ALA A 60 8.03 -20.32 6.71
C ALA A 60 9.14 -20.88 7.62
N GLN A 61 9.46 -20.19 8.74
CA GLN A 61 10.39 -20.69 9.76
C GLN A 61 9.90 -22.02 10.37
N ALA A 62 8.62 -22.13 10.64
CA ALA A 62 7.98 -23.36 11.13
C ALA A 62 7.80 -24.45 10.05
N ARG A 63 8.23 -24.19 8.81
CA ARG A 63 8.09 -25.10 7.67
C ARG A 63 6.64 -25.45 7.34
N GLU A 64 5.73 -24.52 7.54
CA GLU A 64 4.38 -24.65 6.99
C GLU A 64 4.46 -24.80 5.47
N GLY A 65 3.57 -25.57 4.88
CA GLY A 65 3.65 -25.91 3.46
C GLY A 65 3.61 -24.67 2.55
N LEU A 66 4.50 -24.63 1.56
CA LEU A 66 4.57 -23.53 0.58
C LEU A 66 3.22 -23.27 -0.11
N GLY A 67 2.45 -24.32 -0.40
CA GLY A 67 1.11 -24.21 -0.98
C GLY A 67 0.11 -23.45 -0.11
N PHE A 68 0.34 -23.40 1.20
CA PHE A 68 -0.46 -22.63 2.14
C PHE A 68 0.05 -21.18 2.29
N LEU A 69 1.37 -20.98 2.34
CA LEU A 69 1.98 -19.66 2.57
C LEU A 69 2.08 -18.80 1.32
N ALA A 70 2.38 -19.38 0.15
CA ALA A 70 2.57 -18.60 -1.08
C ALA A 70 1.32 -17.82 -1.52
N PRO A 71 0.08 -18.35 -1.43
CA PRO A 71 -1.12 -17.57 -1.74
C PRO A 71 -1.35 -16.37 -0.81
N ARG A 72 -0.84 -16.43 0.42
CA ARG A 72 -0.90 -15.35 1.42
C ARG A 72 0.24 -14.34 1.23
N GLY A 73 1.46 -14.81 1.15
CA GLY A 73 2.65 -13.97 1.09
C GLY A 73 2.87 -13.28 -0.25
N GLY A 74 2.55 -13.92 -1.36
CA GLY A 74 2.71 -13.31 -2.70
C GLY A 74 1.93 -11.99 -2.87
N PRO A 75 0.66 -11.90 -2.50
CA PRO A 75 -0.08 -10.64 -2.47
C PRO A 75 0.52 -9.60 -1.54
N LEU A 76 1.02 -9.98 -0.34
CA LEU A 76 1.66 -9.06 0.60
C LEU A 76 2.90 -8.40 0.01
N VAL A 77 3.78 -9.18 -0.61
CA VAL A 77 4.97 -8.65 -1.30
C VAL A 77 4.57 -7.57 -2.33
N ARG A 78 3.59 -7.88 -3.18
CA ARG A 78 3.09 -6.90 -4.17
C ARG A 78 2.48 -5.68 -3.52
N ARG A 79 1.77 -5.85 -2.40
CA ARG A 79 1.13 -4.74 -1.69
C ARG A 79 2.16 -3.80 -1.07
N PHE A 80 3.19 -4.31 -0.40
CA PHE A 80 4.26 -3.48 0.14
C PHE A 80 5.04 -2.73 -0.96
N PHE A 81 5.34 -3.36 -2.09
CA PHE A 81 5.93 -2.65 -3.23
C PHE A 81 4.97 -1.61 -3.81
N GLY A 82 3.67 -1.92 -3.94
CA GLY A 82 2.66 -0.95 -4.37
C GLY A 82 2.55 0.26 -3.44
N LEU A 83 2.66 0.07 -2.12
CA LEU A 83 2.70 1.18 -1.17
C LEU A 83 3.94 2.07 -1.37
N ARG A 84 5.10 1.48 -1.68
CA ARG A 84 6.31 2.23 -2.03
C ARG A 84 6.13 3.07 -3.29
N ASP A 85 5.46 2.53 -4.32
CA ASP A 85 5.19 3.24 -5.57
C ASP A 85 4.25 4.45 -5.38
N LEU A 86 3.42 4.42 -4.32
CA LEU A 86 2.53 5.51 -3.93
C LEU A 86 3.21 6.59 -3.08
N MET A 87 4.47 6.37 -2.66
CA MET A 87 5.21 7.33 -1.84
C MET A 87 5.42 8.65 -2.59
N PRO A 88 5.38 9.80 -1.88
CA PRO A 88 5.81 11.07 -2.44
C PRO A 88 7.22 10.95 -3.03
N LYS A 89 7.47 11.54 -4.19
CA LYS A 89 8.80 11.47 -4.86
C LYS A 89 9.87 12.20 -4.07
N ALA A 90 9.50 13.32 -3.46
CA ALA A 90 10.36 14.13 -2.59
C ALA A 90 9.47 14.94 -1.65
N CYS A 91 10.06 15.36 -0.51
CA CYS A 91 9.46 16.31 0.43
C CYS A 91 10.34 17.54 0.51
N GLU A 92 9.72 18.73 0.57
CA GLU A 92 10.44 20.00 0.69
C GLU A 92 11.04 20.17 2.08
N ASP A 93 10.30 19.74 3.12
CA ASP A 93 10.76 19.77 4.49
C ASP A 93 11.78 18.64 4.75
N PRO A 94 12.97 18.96 5.30
CA PRO A 94 14.00 17.95 5.58
C PRO A 94 13.54 16.87 6.59
N GLY A 95 12.66 17.23 7.53
CA GLY A 95 12.10 16.28 8.49
C GLY A 95 11.17 15.27 7.81
N ASP A 96 10.33 15.74 6.90
CA ASP A 96 9.45 14.89 6.12
C ASP A 96 10.22 14.01 5.16
N GLU A 97 11.28 14.53 4.54
CA GLU A 97 12.14 13.73 3.68
C GLU A 97 12.84 12.61 4.46
N LYS A 98 13.22 12.86 5.74
CA LYS A 98 13.76 11.83 6.61
C LYS A 98 12.71 10.73 6.89
N LEU A 99 11.48 11.11 7.24
CA LEU A 99 10.38 10.17 7.49
C LEU A 99 10.03 9.37 6.24
N ARG A 100 10.02 10.01 5.08
CA ARG A 100 9.81 9.38 3.78
C ARG A 100 10.82 8.26 3.53
N ARG A 101 12.12 8.55 3.73
CA ARG A 101 13.19 7.56 3.54
C ARG A 101 13.09 6.40 4.52
N GLN A 102 12.75 6.69 5.77
CA GLN A 102 12.53 5.66 6.78
C GLN A 102 11.37 4.73 6.40
N LEU A 103 10.22 5.32 6.00
CA LEU A 103 9.07 4.55 5.57
C LEU A 103 9.39 3.69 4.34
N ASP A 104 10.08 4.25 3.34
CA ASP A 104 10.50 3.50 2.14
C ASP A 104 11.38 2.30 2.50
N ALA A 105 12.37 2.50 3.38
CA ALA A 105 13.25 1.43 3.84
C ALA A 105 12.50 0.32 4.59
N ILE A 106 11.54 0.69 5.45
CA ILE A 106 10.73 -0.26 6.22
C ILE A 106 9.84 -1.07 5.28
N LEU A 107 9.11 -0.42 4.36
CA LEU A 107 8.25 -1.10 3.39
C LEU A 107 9.06 -2.07 2.51
N HIS A 108 10.26 -1.65 2.08
CA HIS A 108 11.16 -2.51 1.33
C HIS A 108 11.59 -3.73 2.13
N HIS A 109 11.96 -3.53 3.40
CA HIS A 109 12.34 -4.62 4.30
C HIS A 109 11.20 -5.63 4.47
N HIS A 110 9.97 -5.17 4.72
CA HIS A 110 8.80 -6.04 4.89
C HIS A 110 8.55 -6.87 3.61
N ALA A 111 8.59 -6.24 2.44
CA ALA A 111 8.45 -6.95 1.18
C ALA A 111 9.52 -8.02 1.00
N LEU A 112 10.79 -7.68 1.27
CA LEU A 112 11.92 -8.63 1.14
C LEU A 112 11.86 -9.74 2.17
N ALA A 113 11.49 -9.46 3.42
CA ALA A 113 11.40 -10.48 4.46
C ALA A 113 10.39 -11.58 4.08
N VAL A 114 9.19 -11.18 3.63
CA VAL A 114 8.18 -12.12 3.15
C VAL A 114 8.66 -12.88 1.90
N TRP A 115 9.23 -12.17 0.93
CA TRP A 115 9.72 -12.79 -0.30
C TRP A 115 10.83 -13.81 -0.04
N VAL A 116 11.84 -13.44 0.77
CA VAL A 116 12.97 -14.32 1.14
C VAL A 116 12.48 -15.54 1.91
N ALA A 117 11.53 -15.36 2.84
CA ALA A 117 10.98 -16.47 3.60
C ALA A 117 10.31 -17.52 2.67
N LEU A 118 9.53 -17.06 1.69
CA LEU A 118 8.91 -17.95 0.71
C LEU A 118 9.93 -18.60 -0.23
N ASP A 119 10.95 -17.85 -0.67
CA ASP A 119 12.00 -18.37 -1.55
C ASP A 119 12.86 -19.44 -0.85
N LEU A 120 13.27 -19.19 0.41
CA LEU A 120 13.98 -20.16 1.21
C LEU A 120 13.15 -21.44 1.41
N LEU A 121 11.86 -21.31 1.74
CA LEU A 121 10.97 -22.44 1.91
C LEU A 121 10.80 -23.24 0.60
N ALA A 122 10.68 -22.57 -0.53
CA ALA A 122 10.60 -23.21 -1.85
C ALA A 122 11.88 -23.99 -2.22
N CYS A 123 13.02 -23.58 -1.65
CA CYS A 123 14.34 -24.16 -1.94
C CYS A 123 14.88 -25.06 -0.82
N GLU A 124 14.18 -25.24 0.30
CA GLU A 124 14.65 -25.97 1.49
C GLU A 124 15.19 -27.38 1.16
N TRP A 125 14.52 -28.10 0.25
CA TRP A 125 14.91 -29.45 -0.17
C TRP A 125 16.27 -29.53 -0.88
N ARG A 126 16.88 -28.37 -1.26
CA ARG A 126 18.11 -28.31 -2.05
C ARG A 126 19.37 -28.41 -1.21
N SER A 127 19.35 -27.93 0.04
CA SER A 127 20.51 -27.98 0.89
C SER A 127 20.19 -27.72 2.37
N GLU A 128 20.93 -28.39 3.25
CA GLU A 128 20.87 -28.18 4.70
C GLU A 128 21.15 -26.72 5.09
N LYS A 129 22.02 -26.03 4.33
CA LYS A 129 22.32 -24.61 4.54
C LYS A 129 21.06 -23.73 4.42
N ILE A 130 20.15 -24.04 3.50
CA ILE A 130 18.88 -23.32 3.34
C ILE A 130 17.98 -23.60 4.54
N GLY A 131 17.96 -24.82 5.06
CA GLY A 131 17.26 -25.15 6.30
C GLY A 131 17.74 -24.29 7.47
N HIS A 132 19.05 -24.14 7.66
CA HIS A 132 19.59 -23.25 8.68
C HIS A 132 19.24 -21.77 8.47
N GLN A 133 19.13 -21.30 7.23
CA GLN A 133 18.69 -19.94 6.94
C GLN A 133 17.21 -19.73 7.31
N LEU A 134 16.36 -20.73 7.06
CA LEU A 134 14.97 -20.70 7.53
C LEU A 134 14.88 -20.66 9.07
N ASP A 135 15.67 -21.45 9.76
CA ASP A 135 15.71 -21.46 11.23
C ASP A 135 16.18 -20.12 11.81
N ALA A 136 17.02 -19.40 11.08
CA ALA A 136 17.56 -18.11 11.47
C ALA A 136 16.62 -16.92 11.18
N LEU A 137 15.48 -17.13 10.51
CA LEU A 137 14.48 -16.07 10.33
C LEU A 137 13.97 -15.59 11.70
N ASN A 138 13.81 -14.28 11.84
CA ASN A 138 13.35 -13.67 13.10
C ASN A 138 12.14 -12.76 12.84
N GLY A 139 11.13 -13.27 12.13
CA GLY A 139 9.95 -12.50 11.76
C GLY A 139 10.33 -11.26 10.95
N LEU A 140 9.58 -10.19 11.13
CA LEU A 140 9.87 -8.86 10.56
C LEU A 140 10.92 -8.09 11.38
N GLY A 141 11.15 -8.49 12.63
CA GLY A 141 12.19 -7.95 13.51
C GLY A 141 11.96 -6.48 13.91
N GLU A 142 13.07 -5.76 14.12
CA GLU A 142 13.05 -4.35 14.52
C GLU A 142 12.29 -3.43 13.56
N PRO A 143 12.33 -3.59 12.22
CA PRO A 143 11.54 -2.76 11.30
C PRO A 143 10.03 -2.76 11.56
N ALA A 144 9.49 -3.82 12.17
CA ALA A 144 8.09 -3.86 12.57
C ALA A 144 7.78 -2.80 13.65
N ALA A 145 8.57 -2.77 14.72
CA ALA A 145 8.42 -1.76 15.78
C ALA A 145 8.69 -0.33 15.28
N GLN A 146 9.63 -0.19 14.33
CA GLN A 146 9.92 1.11 13.70
C GLN A 146 8.73 1.61 12.87
N LEU A 147 7.97 0.74 12.21
CA LEU A 147 6.77 1.11 11.47
C LEU A 147 5.71 1.70 12.39
N ASP A 148 5.45 1.04 13.53
CA ASP A 148 4.48 1.50 14.51
C ASP A 148 4.86 2.87 15.09
N GLN A 149 6.14 3.07 15.40
CA GLN A 149 6.65 4.35 15.91
C GLN A 149 6.51 5.46 14.86
N LEU A 150 6.87 5.18 13.61
CA LEU A 150 6.78 6.13 12.51
C LEU A 150 5.33 6.51 12.21
N TYR A 151 4.41 5.53 12.24
CA TYR A 151 2.98 5.80 12.11
C TYR A 151 2.46 6.70 13.22
N ALA A 152 2.84 6.44 14.47
CA ALA A 152 2.48 7.29 15.61
C ALA A 152 3.03 8.72 15.47
N GLU A 153 4.28 8.89 15.02
CA GLU A 153 4.90 10.19 14.76
C GLU A 153 4.14 10.97 13.68
N LEU A 154 3.81 10.33 12.56
CA LEU A 154 3.03 10.94 11.48
C LEU A 154 1.62 11.35 11.94
N ALA A 155 0.98 10.57 12.81
CA ALA A 155 -0.32 10.87 13.35
C ALA A 155 -0.29 12.07 14.32
N GLN A 156 0.72 12.15 15.20
CA GLN A 156 0.87 13.24 16.17
C GLN A 156 1.15 14.59 15.50
N ARG A 157 2.02 14.62 14.50
CA ARG A 157 2.37 15.85 13.76
C ARG A 157 1.17 16.40 13.00
N SER A 158 0.34 15.56 12.37
CA SER A 158 -0.89 15.98 11.70
C SER A 158 -1.86 16.68 12.65
N SER A 159 -2.06 16.15 13.86
CA SER A 159 -2.94 16.76 14.86
C SER A 159 -2.42 18.14 15.30
N ALA A 160 -1.10 18.29 15.44
CA ALA A 160 -0.49 19.58 15.83
C ALA A 160 -0.66 20.64 14.74
N ASP A 161 -0.49 20.27 13.48
CA ASP A 161 -0.66 21.17 12.33
C ASP A 161 -2.12 21.61 12.17
N ASP A 162 -3.09 20.70 12.35
CA ASP A 162 -4.52 21.00 12.34
C ASP A 162 -4.89 22.01 13.44
N TRP A 163 -4.36 21.85 14.66
CA TRP A 163 -4.58 22.79 15.75
C TRP A 163 -3.90 24.15 15.52
N ALA A 164 -2.75 24.18 14.86
CA ALA A 164 -2.08 25.44 14.49
C ALA A 164 -2.88 26.20 13.44
N ALA A 165 -3.42 25.52 12.41
CA ALA A 165 -4.27 26.10 11.39
C ALA A 165 -5.58 26.67 11.96
N ILE A 166 -6.24 25.94 12.88
CA ILE A 166 -7.47 26.40 13.57
C ILE A 166 -7.17 27.67 14.38
N ARG A 167 -6.06 27.73 15.12
CA ARG A 167 -5.67 28.92 15.89
C ARG A 167 -5.36 30.13 15.01
N ALA A 168 -4.69 29.91 13.87
CA ALA A 168 -4.36 30.99 12.93
C ALA A 168 -5.61 31.55 12.24
N SER A 169 -6.64 30.75 12.01
CA SER A 169 -7.91 31.19 11.41
C SER A 169 -8.84 31.91 12.39
N ALA A 170 -8.58 31.81 13.70
CA ALA A 170 -9.37 32.46 14.77
C ALA A 170 -8.78 33.79 15.25
N SER A 171 -7.63 34.22 14.67
CA SER A 171 -6.93 35.50 15.00
C SER A 171 -7.12 36.51 13.89
#